data_59c8db6bc8cdf5806c3076c51bc7b35e
#
_entry.id   59c8db6bc8cdf5806c3076c51bc7b35e
#
_cell.length_a   1.000
_cell.length_b   1.000
_cell.length_c   1.000
_cell.angle_alpha   90.00
_cell.angle_beta   90.00
_cell.angle_gamma   90.00
#
_symmetry.space_group_name_H-M   'P 1'
#
loop_
_entity.id
_entity.type
_entity.pdbx_description
1 polymer ?
#
loop_
_entity_poly.entity_id
_entity_poly.type
_entity_poly.pdbx_seq_one_letter_code
_entity_poly.pdbx_strand_id
1 'polypeptide(L)'
;MSLLAGFRVVQMGHGLAAAVCGRLLADVGADVVCIDPDTATPLAAYLNDGKPVVSRDALATADLIICEGRPAELRAQQRDADALRALNDAAALVFISPFGQSGPKANDPASDLTLMYSSGIARLLTGQVDDLSEAPIRPVGEQSAFIGGLAAACAGMFAAQPHMSGAIVDVSIEEALATMAMGELTSAGQHGRSRSRKRLTDGNGATVCILPARDGYTAISPREDRQWASWLVAMGSPDWGNDPRFATKPDRVANWDALHTLMSAWSRPHDKQWIADTAQAARVPSFPLRELAEQLESPQLVHRGFWRAVGPDERTAKAPGPPFGLSVARQGGVAEQPRGPLPLSGVRVLDFSWVIAGPTTTRYLAAMGADVIKVEAPGRGDPGRDSGLHTVLGQGKRGIVLDLKQPAAVGLARSLAERCDVLVENFATGVMDRLGLGAAELQQRNPGLIYVSASGLGRTGPESHAVAYGTLLQCYAGFAGLNRHPDVPPRVGFAWLDPMCGLMLAFIVAAALWQRRRQGGVARVDFSMIEAMLWTLAEPLLETQRGAAPVPQGDRSDRHRLHGAFRCAGDDEWIALAVG
;
A
#
# COMPACT_ATOMS: atom_id res chain seq x y z
N MET A 1 -11.44 5.65 -20.44
CA MET A 1 -12.69 4.96 -20.00
C MET A 1 -12.46 4.51 -18.57
N SER A 2 -13.49 4.57 -17.71
CA SER A 2 -13.40 4.13 -16.31
C SER A 2 -13.67 2.62 -16.19
N LEU A 3 -13.17 1.99 -15.12
CA LEU A 3 -13.40 0.56 -14.86
C LEU A 3 -14.85 0.28 -14.40
N LEU A 4 -15.44 1.20 -13.64
CA LEU A 4 -16.72 0.98 -12.96
C LEU A 4 -17.86 1.89 -13.48
N ALA A 5 -17.81 2.32 -14.77
CA ALA A 5 -18.90 3.10 -15.33
C ALA A 5 -20.26 2.39 -15.17
N GLY A 6 -21.26 3.10 -14.59
CA GLY A 6 -22.58 2.55 -14.32
C GLY A 6 -22.68 1.60 -13.12
N PHE A 7 -21.60 1.45 -12.32
CA PHE A 7 -21.63 0.76 -11.04
C PHE A 7 -22.07 1.74 -9.95
N ARG A 8 -23.25 1.52 -9.37
CA ARG A 8 -23.89 2.43 -8.43
C ARG A 8 -23.56 2.08 -7.00
N VAL A 9 -22.98 3.03 -6.29
CA VAL A 9 -22.51 2.86 -4.92
C VAL A 9 -23.20 3.86 -4.00
N VAL A 10 -23.76 3.41 -2.89
CA VAL A 10 -24.27 4.27 -1.82
C VAL A 10 -23.37 4.15 -0.60
N GLN A 11 -22.72 5.25 -0.26
CA GLN A 11 -21.93 5.41 0.96
C GLN A 11 -22.79 6.05 2.05
N MET A 12 -22.83 5.46 3.24
CA MET A 12 -23.69 5.92 4.35
C MET A 12 -22.88 6.32 5.58
N GLY A 13 -23.18 7.50 6.13
CA GLY A 13 -22.69 7.96 7.43
C GLY A 13 -21.41 8.78 7.37
N HIS A 14 -20.87 9.09 8.56
CA HIS A 14 -19.77 10.03 8.77
C HIS A 14 -18.39 9.38 8.85
N GLY A 15 -18.29 8.07 8.69
CA GLY A 15 -17.05 7.32 8.88
C GLY A 15 -15.99 7.61 7.82
N LEU A 16 -14.74 7.81 8.23
CA LEU A 16 -13.62 8.08 7.33
C LEU A 16 -13.25 6.86 6.48
N ALA A 17 -13.35 5.65 7.02
CA ALA A 17 -13.03 4.44 6.26
C ALA A 17 -14.07 4.19 5.15
N ALA A 18 -15.35 4.47 5.40
CA ALA A 18 -16.39 4.45 4.36
C ALA A 18 -16.14 5.52 3.29
N ALA A 19 -15.68 6.73 3.69
CA ALA A 19 -15.35 7.80 2.77
C ALA A 19 -14.14 7.45 1.89
N VAL A 20 -13.10 6.80 2.44
CA VAL A 20 -11.94 6.24 1.73
C VAL A 20 -12.38 5.16 0.73
N CYS A 21 -13.22 4.22 1.16
CA CYS A 21 -13.77 3.17 0.29
C CYS A 21 -14.52 3.79 -0.89
N GLY A 22 -15.45 4.71 -0.62
CA GLY A 22 -16.19 5.41 -1.65
C GLY A 22 -15.31 6.26 -2.57
N ARG A 23 -14.22 6.86 -2.06
CA ARG A 23 -13.26 7.62 -2.87
C ARG A 23 -12.52 6.71 -3.87
N LEU A 24 -12.01 5.57 -3.43
CA LEU A 24 -11.37 4.58 -4.30
C LEU A 24 -12.30 4.10 -5.41
N LEU A 25 -13.55 3.80 -5.08
CA LEU A 25 -14.56 3.37 -6.06
C LEU A 25 -14.88 4.49 -7.06
N ALA A 26 -15.01 5.75 -6.61
CA ALA A 26 -15.19 6.89 -7.48
C ALA A 26 -13.98 7.12 -8.39
N ASP A 27 -12.76 6.93 -7.89
CA ASP A 27 -11.52 7.11 -8.65
C ASP A 27 -11.35 6.09 -9.78
N VAL A 28 -11.95 4.92 -9.68
CA VAL A 28 -12.04 3.95 -10.79
C VAL A 28 -13.33 4.09 -11.59
N GLY A 29 -14.16 5.12 -11.31
CA GLY A 29 -15.29 5.57 -12.09
C GLY A 29 -16.64 4.98 -11.74
N ALA A 30 -16.84 4.54 -10.50
CA ALA A 30 -18.16 4.21 -10.00
C ALA A 30 -19.02 5.47 -9.77
N ASP A 31 -20.33 5.31 -9.90
CA ASP A 31 -21.32 6.34 -9.57
C ASP A 31 -21.59 6.30 -8.06
N VAL A 32 -20.73 7.01 -7.29
CA VAL A 32 -20.81 7.03 -5.82
C VAL A 32 -21.65 8.21 -5.35
N VAL A 33 -22.68 7.91 -4.56
CA VAL A 33 -23.51 8.91 -3.87
C VAL A 33 -23.43 8.73 -2.36
N CYS A 34 -23.68 9.79 -1.61
CA CYS A 34 -23.56 9.79 -0.15
C CYS A 34 -24.92 10.05 0.54
N ILE A 35 -25.11 9.39 1.67
CA ILE A 35 -26.19 9.68 2.63
C ILE A 35 -25.51 10.09 3.94
N ASP A 36 -25.74 11.33 4.39
CA ASP A 36 -25.14 11.92 5.60
C ASP A 36 -23.60 11.85 5.62
N PRO A 37 -22.84 12.39 4.65
CA PRO A 37 -21.39 12.41 4.71
C PRO A 37 -20.88 13.45 5.71
N ASP A 38 -19.74 13.17 6.38
CA ASP A 38 -18.97 14.20 7.06
C ASP A 38 -18.14 15.00 6.05
N THR A 39 -18.11 16.32 6.21
CA THR A 39 -17.27 17.24 5.43
C THR A 39 -16.60 18.30 6.30
N ALA A 40 -16.64 18.11 7.63
CA ALA A 40 -16.17 19.12 8.59
C ALA A 40 -14.64 19.28 8.58
N THR A 41 -13.89 18.22 8.28
CA THR A 41 -12.44 18.27 8.20
C THR A 41 -11.95 18.36 6.74
N PRO A 42 -10.74 18.92 6.48
CA PRO A 42 -10.18 18.94 5.14
C PRO A 42 -10.07 17.56 4.50
N LEU A 43 -9.70 16.55 5.30
CA LEU A 43 -9.62 15.17 4.84
C LEU A 43 -11.00 14.63 4.45
N ALA A 44 -12.01 14.80 5.31
CA ALA A 44 -13.37 14.35 5.03
C ALA A 44 -13.97 15.06 3.80
N ALA A 45 -13.73 16.37 3.66
CA ALA A 45 -14.12 17.14 2.49
C ALA A 45 -13.48 16.60 1.20
N TYR A 46 -12.18 16.34 1.21
CA TYR A 46 -11.46 15.73 0.07
C TYR A 46 -12.00 14.34 -0.28
N LEU A 47 -12.18 13.48 0.71
CA LEU A 47 -12.67 12.11 0.49
C LEU A 47 -14.07 12.08 -0.10
N ASN A 48 -14.90 13.06 0.24
CA ASN A 48 -16.29 13.15 -0.24
C ASN A 48 -16.48 14.11 -1.42
N ASP A 49 -15.42 14.75 -1.90
CA ASP A 49 -15.47 15.65 -3.05
C ASP A 49 -16.00 14.95 -4.31
N GLY A 50 -16.93 15.61 -5.01
CA GLY A 50 -17.56 15.11 -6.22
C GLY A 50 -18.58 13.98 -6.02
N LYS A 51 -18.94 13.62 -4.77
CA LYS A 51 -19.99 12.65 -4.45
C LYS A 51 -21.30 13.37 -4.13
N PRO A 52 -22.38 13.21 -4.92
CA PRO A 52 -23.67 13.81 -4.63
C PRO A 52 -24.28 13.31 -3.32
N VAL A 53 -24.91 14.21 -2.57
CA VAL A 53 -25.71 13.84 -1.39
C VAL A 53 -27.15 13.56 -1.80
N VAL A 54 -27.66 12.41 -1.40
CA VAL A 54 -28.98 11.91 -1.84
C VAL A 54 -29.82 11.39 -0.68
N SER A 55 -31.12 11.12 -0.95
CA SER A 55 -32.05 10.46 0.00
C SER A 55 -31.82 8.94 0.04
N ARG A 56 -32.45 8.27 1.00
CA ARG A 56 -32.42 6.81 1.14
C ARG A 56 -33.02 6.04 -0.05
N ASP A 57 -33.76 6.68 -0.93
CA ASP A 57 -34.36 6.04 -2.10
C ASP A 57 -33.28 5.45 -3.05
N ALA A 58 -32.07 6.03 -3.05
CA ALA A 58 -30.94 5.54 -3.82
C ALA A 58 -30.53 4.09 -3.44
N LEU A 59 -30.84 3.64 -2.24
CA LEU A 59 -30.53 2.28 -1.77
C LEU A 59 -31.22 1.21 -2.62
N ALA A 60 -32.42 1.45 -3.09
CA ALA A 60 -33.22 0.48 -3.87
C ALA A 60 -32.54 0.08 -5.20
N THR A 61 -31.64 0.89 -5.72
CA THR A 61 -30.99 0.66 -7.00
C THR A 61 -29.48 0.50 -6.92
N ALA A 62 -28.90 0.51 -5.72
CA ALA A 62 -27.47 0.36 -5.51
C ALA A 62 -26.97 -1.04 -5.89
N ASP A 63 -25.79 -1.10 -6.48
CA ASP A 63 -25.06 -2.36 -6.71
C ASP A 63 -24.17 -2.71 -5.47
N LEU A 64 -23.74 -1.66 -4.73
CA LEU A 64 -22.96 -1.77 -3.49
C LEU A 64 -23.41 -0.73 -2.47
N ILE A 65 -23.59 -1.14 -1.21
CA ILE A 65 -23.91 -0.26 -0.09
C ILE A 65 -22.79 -0.37 0.95
N ILE A 66 -22.23 0.76 1.36
CA ILE A 66 -21.14 0.86 2.33
C ILE A 66 -21.64 1.54 3.59
N CYS A 67 -21.50 0.88 4.74
CA CYS A 67 -21.85 1.43 6.05
C CYS A 67 -20.66 1.31 6.99
N GLU A 68 -20.32 2.39 7.70
CA GLU A 68 -19.35 2.35 8.79
C GLU A 68 -20.06 2.61 10.12
N GLY A 69 -19.77 1.76 11.10
CA GLY A 69 -20.32 1.87 12.45
C GLY A 69 -20.31 0.55 13.20
N ARG A 70 -20.40 0.64 14.51
CA ARG A 70 -20.54 -0.51 15.40
C ARG A 70 -21.93 -1.15 15.24
N PRO A 71 -22.07 -2.46 15.49
CA PRO A 71 -23.35 -3.16 15.26
C PRO A 71 -24.55 -2.51 15.97
N ALA A 72 -24.36 -2.04 17.21
CA ALA A 72 -25.41 -1.36 17.97
C ALA A 72 -25.84 -0.02 17.34
N GLU A 73 -24.87 0.75 16.83
CA GLU A 73 -25.13 2.03 16.15
C GLU A 73 -25.84 1.82 14.82
N LEU A 74 -25.40 0.85 14.03
CA LEU A 74 -26.01 0.53 12.74
C LEU A 74 -27.46 0.08 12.92
N ARG A 75 -27.76 -0.77 13.92
CA ARG A 75 -29.14 -1.17 14.25
C ARG A 75 -30.02 0.03 14.68
N ALA A 76 -29.50 0.90 15.55
CA ALA A 76 -30.23 2.08 16.01
C ALA A 76 -30.58 3.04 14.85
N GLN A 77 -29.77 3.07 13.80
CA GLN A 77 -29.92 3.90 12.61
C GLN A 77 -30.64 3.19 11.44
N GLN A 78 -31.11 1.94 11.64
CA GLN A 78 -31.67 1.10 10.58
C GLN A 78 -30.71 0.99 9.35
N ARG A 79 -29.43 0.78 9.62
CA ARG A 79 -28.33 0.61 8.63
C ARG A 79 -27.67 -0.77 8.75
N ASP A 80 -28.25 -1.68 9.53
CA ASP A 80 -27.81 -3.08 9.63
C ASP A 80 -28.24 -3.92 8.43
N ALA A 81 -27.74 -5.15 8.36
CA ALA A 81 -27.97 -6.03 7.21
C ALA A 81 -29.47 -6.29 6.94
N ASP A 82 -30.26 -6.53 7.99
CA ASP A 82 -31.69 -6.84 7.82
C ASP A 82 -32.47 -5.65 7.27
N ALA A 83 -32.20 -4.45 7.81
CA ALA A 83 -32.84 -3.22 7.35
C ALA A 83 -32.49 -2.89 5.89
N LEU A 84 -31.22 -3.11 5.48
CA LEU A 84 -30.79 -2.83 4.11
C LEU A 84 -31.26 -3.90 3.12
N ARG A 85 -31.33 -5.17 3.54
CA ARG A 85 -31.89 -6.27 2.72
C ARG A 85 -33.37 -6.08 2.41
N ALA A 86 -34.13 -5.52 3.36
CA ALA A 86 -35.53 -5.19 3.12
C ALA A 86 -35.73 -4.14 2.02
N LEU A 87 -34.74 -3.31 1.75
CA LEU A 87 -34.76 -2.27 0.71
C LEU A 87 -34.14 -2.77 -0.63
N ASN A 88 -33.11 -3.59 -0.56
CA ASN A 88 -32.39 -4.10 -1.73
C ASN A 88 -31.69 -5.42 -1.38
N ASP A 89 -32.26 -6.53 -1.82
CA ASP A 89 -31.76 -7.87 -1.54
C ASP A 89 -30.59 -8.30 -2.47
N ALA A 90 -30.42 -7.61 -3.57
CA ALA A 90 -29.40 -7.91 -4.57
C ALA A 90 -28.06 -7.20 -4.33
N ALA A 91 -28.07 -6.02 -3.67
CA ALA A 91 -26.86 -5.24 -3.45
C ALA A 91 -25.83 -6.00 -2.63
N ALA A 92 -24.55 -5.85 -2.94
CA ALA A 92 -23.48 -6.23 -2.03
C ALA A 92 -23.47 -5.24 -0.84
N LEU A 93 -23.35 -5.75 0.39
CA LEU A 93 -23.30 -4.94 1.60
C LEU A 93 -21.90 -4.99 2.20
N VAL A 94 -21.31 -3.84 2.50
CA VAL A 94 -20.01 -3.72 3.17
C VAL A 94 -20.19 -2.98 4.47
N PHE A 95 -19.90 -3.65 5.57
CA PHE A 95 -19.88 -3.08 6.90
C PHE A 95 -18.44 -2.90 7.35
N ILE A 96 -18.11 -1.69 7.83
CA ILE A 96 -16.79 -1.34 8.34
C ILE A 96 -16.94 -0.97 9.80
N SER A 97 -16.11 -1.55 10.67
CA SER A 97 -16.09 -1.17 12.08
C SER A 97 -14.70 -1.42 12.69
N PRO A 98 -14.41 -0.84 13.86
CA PRO A 98 -13.12 -1.03 14.51
C PRO A 98 -12.71 -2.50 14.65
N PHE A 99 -13.64 -3.37 15.10
CA PHE A 99 -13.36 -4.75 15.51
C PHE A 99 -14.28 -5.79 14.83
N GLY A 100 -14.95 -5.44 13.74
CA GLY A 100 -15.92 -6.31 13.05
C GLY A 100 -17.34 -6.19 13.64
N GLN A 101 -18.29 -6.80 12.92
CA GLN A 101 -19.73 -6.76 13.30
C GLN A 101 -20.11 -7.82 14.34
N SER A 102 -19.16 -8.68 14.72
CA SER A 102 -19.37 -9.77 15.68
C SER A 102 -18.18 -9.90 16.63
N GLY A 103 -18.35 -10.69 17.69
CA GLY A 103 -17.31 -10.93 18.67
C GLY A 103 -17.35 -10.02 19.90
N PRO A 104 -16.48 -10.25 20.88
CA PRO A 104 -16.57 -9.61 22.20
C PRO A 104 -16.32 -8.10 22.16
N LYS A 105 -15.55 -7.58 21.20
CA LYS A 105 -15.23 -6.16 21.05
C LYS A 105 -16.08 -5.44 20.01
N ALA A 106 -17.07 -6.07 19.38
CA ALA A 106 -17.79 -5.52 18.25
C ALA A 106 -18.41 -4.14 18.50
N ASN A 107 -18.78 -3.86 19.75
CA ASN A 107 -19.35 -2.57 20.15
C ASN A 107 -18.36 -1.65 20.93
N ASP A 108 -17.10 -2.01 21.03
CA ASP A 108 -16.10 -1.18 21.70
C ASP A 108 -15.74 0.03 20.81
N PRO A 109 -15.59 1.22 21.41
CA PRO A 109 -15.10 2.38 20.68
C PRO A 109 -13.60 2.25 20.37
N ALA A 110 -13.17 2.87 19.30
CA ALA A 110 -11.76 2.98 18.95
C ALA A 110 -11.43 4.33 18.30
N SER A 111 -10.15 4.66 18.28
CA SER A 111 -9.56 5.76 17.53
C SER A 111 -8.42 5.23 16.67
N ASP A 112 -7.89 6.04 15.75
CA ASP A 112 -6.71 5.67 14.96
C ASP A 112 -5.56 5.22 15.88
N LEU A 113 -5.27 5.96 16.96
CA LEU A 113 -4.25 5.60 17.94
C LEU A 113 -4.48 4.21 18.53
N THR A 114 -5.68 3.96 19.08
CA THR A 114 -5.97 2.70 19.76
C THR A 114 -5.96 1.50 18.83
N LEU A 115 -6.39 1.66 17.58
CA LEU A 115 -6.33 0.63 16.53
C LEU A 115 -4.89 0.33 16.11
N MET A 116 -4.03 1.35 15.98
CA MET A 116 -2.62 1.16 15.66
C MET A 116 -1.88 0.41 16.77
N TYR A 117 -2.25 0.64 18.03
CA TYR A 117 -1.65 -0.07 19.16
C TYR A 117 -2.21 -1.50 19.30
N SER A 118 -3.53 -1.69 19.24
CA SER A 118 -4.14 -3.02 19.41
C SER A 118 -3.78 -4.00 18.28
N SER A 119 -3.59 -3.49 17.05
CA SER A 119 -3.11 -4.29 15.91
C SER A 119 -1.61 -4.59 15.94
N GLY A 120 -0.84 -3.95 16.85
CA GLY A 120 0.63 -4.06 16.91
C GLY A 120 1.39 -3.21 15.88
N ILE A 121 0.70 -2.49 14.99
CA ILE A 121 1.32 -1.71 13.91
C ILE A 121 2.16 -0.55 14.46
N ALA A 122 1.69 0.16 15.51
CA ALA A 122 2.45 1.24 16.13
C ALA A 122 3.86 0.78 16.55
N ARG A 123 3.95 -0.41 17.14
CA ARG A 123 5.22 -1.03 17.55
C ARG A 123 6.15 -1.32 16.37
N LEU A 124 5.60 -1.81 15.27
CA LEU A 124 6.35 -2.16 14.06
C LEU A 124 6.82 -0.92 13.30
N LEU A 125 5.98 0.11 13.19
CA LEU A 125 6.31 1.37 12.52
C LEU A 125 7.42 2.14 13.22
N THR A 126 7.45 2.11 14.55
CA THR A 126 8.55 2.69 15.34
C THR A 126 9.88 2.00 15.01
N GLY A 127 9.83 0.70 14.76
CA GLY A 127 11.02 -0.11 14.50
C GLY A 127 11.87 -0.35 15.73
N GLN A 128 13.18 -0.57 15.54
CA GLN A 128 14.13 -0.80 16.61
C GLN A 128 14.55 0.52 17.26
N VAL A 129 14.61 0.53 18.59
CA VAL A 129 14.96 1.70 19.40
C VAL A 129 16.17 1.38 20.30
N ASP A 130 16.97 2.41 20.59
CA ASP A 130 18.09 2.29 21.53
C ASP A 130 17.62 2.16 22.97
N ASP A 131 16.55 2.89 23.32
CA ASP A 131 15.94 2.90 24.64
C ASP A 131 14.45 2.51 24.54
N LEU A 132 14.07 1.45 25.24
CA LEU A 132 12.69 0.99 25.34
C LEU A 132 11.75 1.96 26.10
N SER A 133 12.28 3.03 26.66
CA SER A 133 11.46 4.14 27.19
C SER A 133 10.84 5.00 26.08
N GLU A 134 11.32 4.89 24.84
CA GLU A 134 10.68 5.50 23.68
C GLU A 134 9.37 4.76 23.37
N ALA A 135 8.25 5.47 23.40
CA ALA A 135 6.95 4.87 23.09
C ALA A 135 6.86 4.37 21.63
N PRO A 136 6.07 3.34 21.36
CA PRO A 136 5.58 3.08 20.00
C PRO A 136 4.90 4.32 19.43
N ILE A 137 4.73 4.39 18.11
CA ILE A 137 4.21 5.59 17.47
C ILE A 137 2.98 5.31 16.60
N ARG A 138 1.98 6.15 16.71
CA ARG A 138 0.89 6.26 15.74
C ARG A 138 1.43 6.93 14.46
N PRO A 139 1.22 6.36 13.28
CA PRO A 139 1.63 7.00 12.04
C PRO A 139 0.86 8.31 11.79
N VAL A 140 1.47 9.20 11.03
CA VAL A 140 0.86 10.47 10.63
C VAL A 140 -0.35 10.26 9.73
N GLY A 141 -1.39 11.05 9.89
CA GLY A 141 -2.68 10.94 9.19
C GLY A 141 -3.58 9.87 9.82
N GLU A 142 -4.71 9.61 9.20
CA GLU A 142 -5.72 8.65 9.64
C GLU A 142 -5.48 7.28 8.96
N GLN A 143 -4.31 6.67 9.19
CA GLN A 143 -3.86 5.47 8.47
C GLN A 143 -4.77 4.27 8.70
N SER A 144 -5.40 4.12 9.87
CA SER A 144 -6.35 3.04 10.14
C SER A 144 -7.59 3.15 9.25
N ALA A 145 -8.10 4.36 9.04
CA ALA A 145 -9.23 4.61 8.13
C ALA A 145 -8.84 4.32 6.67
N PHE A 146 -7.62 4.69 6.25
CA PHE A 146 -7.13 4.38 4.89
C PHE A 146 -7.01 2.88 4.66
N ILE A 147 -6.45 2.12 5.59
CA ILE A 147 -6.31 0.66 5.45
C ILE A 147 -7.68 -0.03 5.53
N GLY A 148 -8.54 0.36 6.49
CA GLY A 148 -9.90 -0.18 6.61
C GLY A 148 -10.76 0.10 5.37
N GLY A 149 -10.73 1.33 4.86
CA GLY A 149 -11.43 1.72 3.65
C GLY A 149 -10.92 1.03 2.39
N LEU A 150 -9.59 0.84 2.27
CA LEU A 150 -8.97 0.09 1.18
C LEU A 150 -9.35 -1.40 1.23
N ALA A 151 -9.35 -2.01 2.42
CA ALA A 151 -9.80 -3.40 2.61
C ALA A 151 -11.27 -3.55 2.23
N ALA A 152 -12.11 -2.57 2.63
CA ALA A 152 -13.51 -2.53 2.28
C ALA A 152 -13.75 -2.38 0.77
N ALA A 153 -13.00 -1.52 0.08
CA ALA A 153 -13.08 -1.38 -1.37
C ALA A 153 -12.68 -2.67 -2.10
N CYS A 154 -11.59 -3.32 -1.65
CA CYS A 154 -11.12 -4.57 -2.21
C CYS A 154 -12.14 -5.70 -2.01
N ALA A 155 -12.60 -5.93 -0.79
CA ALA A 155 -13.56 -6.97 -0.45
C ALA A 155 -14.95 -6.69 -1.07
N GLY A 156 -15.38 -5.42 -1.09
CA GLY A 156 -16.61 -4.97 -1.74
C GLY A 156 -16.61 -5.29 -3.24
N MET A 157 -15.49 -5.08 -3.94
CA MET A 157 -15.37 -5.43 -5.37
C MET A 157 -15.37 -6.93 -5.61
N PHE A 158 -14.85 -7.75 -4.70
CA PHE A 158 -15.01 -9.21 -4.78
C PHE A 158 -16.46 -9.63 -4.55
N ALA A 159 -17.13 -9.03 -3.54
CA ALA A 159 -18.53 -9.29 -3.24
C ALA A 159 -19.49 -8.84 -4.35
N ALA A 160 -19.14 -7.79 -5.10
CA ALA A 160 -19.94 -7.24 -6.19
C ALA A 160 -19.68 -7.93 -7.55
N GLN A 161 -18.91 -9.03 -7.60
CA GLN A 161 -18.78 -9.77 -8.86
C GLN A 161 -20.16 -10.28 -9.32
N PRO A 162 -20.46 -10.27 -10.64
CA PRO A 162 -21.82 -10.46 -11.16
C PRO A 162 -22.56 -11.73 -10.70
N HIS A 163 -21.83 -12.76 -10.25
CA HIS A 163 -22.39 -14.02 -9.74
C HIS A 163 -22.50 -14.09 -8.20
N MET A 164 -22.11 -13.00 -7.49
CA MET A 164 -22.07 -12.93 -6.03
C MET A 164 -23.23 -12.09 -5.47
N SER A 165 -24.39 -12.05 -6.14
CA SER A 165 -25.55 -11.24 -5.72
C SER A 165 -25.88 -11.44 -4.24
N GLY A 166 -26.12 -10.32 -3.55
CA GLY A 166 -26.52 -10.33 -2.16
C GLY A 166 -25.40 -10.71 -1.16
N ALA A 167 -24.14 -10.61 -1.52
CA ALA A 167 -23.04 -10.88 -0.60
C ALA A 167 -22.97 -9.83 0.54
N ILE A 168 -22.54 -10.26 1.73
CA ILE A 168 -22.25 -9.41 2.89
C ILE A 168 -20.78 -9.50 3.21
N VAL A 169 -20.17 -8.36 3.42
CA VAL A 169 -18.76 -8.21 3.82
C VAL A 169 -18.72 -7.53 5.18
N ASP A 170 -18.01 -8.14 6.11
CA ASP A 170 -17.66 -7.57 7.41
C ASP A 170 -16.17 -7.23 7.42
N VAL A 171 -15.84 -5.95 7.62
CA VAL A 171 -14.47 -5.45 7.65
C VAL A 171 -14.14 -4.94 9.05
N SER A 172 -13.27 -5.65 9.75
CA SER A 172 -12.61 -5.18 10.96
C SER A 172 -11.38 -4.36 10.57
N ILE A 173 -11.32 -3.11 11.00
CA ILE A 173 -10.16 -2.25 10.75
C ILE A 173 -8.91 -2.81 11.46
N GLU A 174 -9.07 -3.31 12.71
CA GLU A 174 -7.97 -3.94 13.45
C GLU A 174 -7.38 -5.13 12.68
N GLU A 175 -8.21 -6.03 12.14
CA GLU A 175 -7.76 -7.17 11.35
C GLU A 175 -7.13 -6.75 10.02
N ALA A 176 -7.69 -5.74 9.35
CA ALA A 176 -7.11 -5.18 8.13
C ALA A 176 -5.70 -4.62 8.39
N LEU A 177 -5.50 -3.90 9.50
CA LEU A 177 -4.19 -3.44 9.95
C LEU A 177 -3.25 -4.62 10.25
N ALA A 178 -3.70 -5.62 10.98
CA ALA A 178 -2.90 -6.81 11.31
C ALA A 178 -2.39 -7.52 10.05
N THR A 179 -3.19 -7.55 8.95
CA THR A 179 -2.74 -8.16 7.69
C THR A 179 -1.56 -7.43 7.04
N MET A 180 -1.32 -6.16 7.37
CA MET A 180 -0.14 -5.43 6.90
C MET A 180 1.15 -5.98 7.51
N ALA A 181 1.09 -6.54 8.71
CA ALA A 181 2.21 -7.16 9.44
C ALA A 181 2.36 -8.67 9.15
N MET A 182 1.99 -9.12 7.95
CA MET A 182 1.94 -10.55 7.61
C MET A 182 3.25 -11.31 7.86
N GLY A 183 4.40 -10.66 7.67
CA GLY A 183 5.71 -11.27 7.93
C GLY A 183 5.95 -11.53 9.42
N GLU A 184 5.60 -10.57 10.25
CA GLU A 184 5.73 -10.63 11.71
C GLU A 184 4.74 -11.63 12.31
N LEU A 185 3.48 -11.62 11.86
CA LEU A 185 2.47 -12.60 12.28
C LEU A 185 2.89 -14.03 11.94
N THR A 186 3.46 -14.24 10.75
CA THR A 186 3.95 -15.55 10.33
C THR A 186 5.15 -15.98 11.18
N SER A 187 6.09 -15.08 11.42
CA SER A 187 7.26 -15.35 12.25
C SER A 187 6.84 -15.72 13.68
N ALA A 188 5.89 -14.98 14.25
CA ALA A 188 5.33 -15.29 15.56
C ALA A 188 4.62 -16.66 15.57
N GLY A 189 3.79 -16.94 14.57
CA GLY A 189 3.05 -18.22 14.45
C GLY A 189 3.95 -19.43 14.23
N GLN A 190 5.03 -19.29 13.43
CA GLN A 190 5.95 -20.39 13.12
C GLN A 190 7.01 -20.62 14.21
N HIS A 191 7.44 -19.57 14.90
CA HIS A 191 8.60 -19.64 15.80
C HIS A 191 8.27 -19.27 17.26
N GLY A 192 7.02 -18.88 17.55
CA GLY A 192 6.59 -18.48 18.90
C GLY A 192 7.31 -17.22 19.43
N ARG A 193 7.88 -16.40 18.53
CA ARG A 193 8.70 -15.24 18.90
C ARG A 193 8.05 -13.94 18.45
N SER A 194 7.80 -13.03 19.38
CA SER A 194 7.58 -11.63 19.06
C SER A 194 8.93 -10.92 18.89
N ARG A 195 9.02 -10.01 17.94
CA ARG A 195 10.23 -9.22 17.69
C ARG A 195 10.35 -8.12 18.74
N SER A 196 11.48 -8.07 19.46
CA SER A 196 11.76 -6.97 20.37
C SER A 196 12.03 -5.67 19.59
N ARG A 197 11.60 -4.54 20.14
CA ARG A 197 12.01 -3.21 19.62
C ARG A 197 13.40 -2.81 20.09
N LYS A 198 13.98 -3.46 21.11
CA LYS A 198 15.34 -3.17 21.54
C LYS A 198 16.34 -3.46 20.43
N ARG A 199 17.13 -2.47 20.07
CA ARG A 199 18.18 -2.62 19.09
C ARG A 199 19.29 -3.50 19.64
N LEU A 200 19.45 -4.70 19.10
CA LEU A 200 20.58 -5.59 19.38
C LEU A 200 21.69 -5.43 18.33
N THR A 201 21.25 -5.30 17.09
CA THR A 201 22.05 -4.99 15.90
C THR A 201 21.11 -4.24 14.98
N ASP A 202 21.61 -3.41 14.10
CA ASP A 202 20.73 -2.77 13.13
C ASP A 202 20.31 -3.79 12.05
N GLY A 203 19.34 -4.63 12.37
CA GLY A 203 18.79 -5.62 11.45
C GLY A 203 18.19 -5.01 10.17
N ASN A 204 17.69 -3.77 10.23
CA ASN A 204 17.22 -3.01 9.07
C ASN A 204 18.29 -2.07 8.51
N GLY A 205 19.19 -1.53 9.32
CA GLY A 205 20.14 -0.52 8.91
C GLY A 205 21.12 -0.95 7.86
N ALA A 206 21.54 -2.21 7.86
CA ALA A 206 22.33 -2.75 6.75
C ALA A 206 21.51 -2.91 5.44
N THR A 207 20.17 -2.81 5.51
CA THR A 207 19.30 -2.90 4.34
C THR A 207 18.63 -1.58 3.99
N VAL A 208 18.35 -0.73 4.99
CA VAL A 208 17.84 0.63 4.81
C VAL A 208 18.56 1.53 5.80
N CYS A 209 19.40 2.41 5.29
CA CYS A 209 20.17 3.34 6.06
C CYS A 209 19.68 4.76 5.77
N ILE A 210 19.42 5.53 6.82
CA ILE A 210 19.15 6.97 6.69
C ILE A 210 20.40 7.72 7.13
N LEU A 211 21.01 8.43 6.20
CA LEU A 211 22.23 9.19 6.40
C LEU A 211 21.91 10.69 6.52
N PRO A 212 22.54 11.40 7.46
CA PRO A 212 22.45 12.85 7.50
C PRO A 212 23.12 13.48 6.27
N ALA A 213 22.50 14.48 5.72
CA ALA A 213 23.01 15.31 4.62
C ALA A 213 23.15 16.77 5.08
N ARG A 214 23.73 17.63 4.26
CA ARG A 214 23.89 19.05 4.59
C ARG A 214 22.55 19.76 4.81
N ASP A 215 21.53 19.35 4.04
CA ASP A 215 20.19 19.93 3.98
C ASP A 215 19.07 18.98 4.42
N GLY A 216 19.38 17.96 5.24
CA GLY A 216 18.41 17.00 5.76
C GLY A 216 18.94 15.59 5.81
N TYR A 217 18.24 14.64 5.17
CA TYR A 217 18.57 13.21 5.21
C TYR A 217 18.40 12.57 3.84
N THR A 218 19.17 11.49 3.60
CA THR A 218 19.02 10.60 2.45
C THR A 218 18.90 9.16 2.93
N ALA A 219 17.97 8.41 2.34
CA ALA A 219 17.83 6.99 2.58
C ALA A 219 18.50 6.17 1.47
N ILE A 220 19.26 5.15 1.84
CA ILE A 220 19.96 4.27 0.92
C ILE A 220 19.80 2.81 1.32
N SER A 221 19.75 1.90 0.34
CA SER A 221 19.50 0.48 0.59
C SER A 221 20.29 -0.46 -0.33
N PRO A 222 21.61 -0.60 -0.16
CA PRO A 222 22.44 -1.53 -0.93
C PRO A 222 22.25 -2.96 -0.41
N ARG A 223 21.16 -3.64 -0.78
CA ARG A 223 20.79 -4.97 -0.25
C ARG A 223 21.62 -6.11 -0.79
N GLU A 224 22.09 -5.98 -2.03
CA GLU A 224 22.91 -6.99 -2.71
C GLU A 224 24.39 -6.61 -2.61
N ASP A 225 25.30 -7.59 -2.55
CA ASP A 225 26.75 -7.33 -2.47
C ASP A 225 27.26 -6.51 -3.65
N ARG A 226 26.67 -6.70 -4.84
CA ARG A 226 26.97 -5.86 -6.01
C ARG A 226 26.58 -4.39 -5.78
N GLN A 227 25.43 -4.15 -5.16
CA GLN A 227 24.98 -2.78 -4.84
C GLN A 227 25.88 -2.15 -3.78
N TRP A 228 26.33 -2.96 -2.79
CA TRP A 228 27.28 -2.50 -1.78
C TRP A 228 28.62 -2.11 -2.41
N ALA A 229 29.19 -2.95 -3.28
CA ALA A 229 30.41 -2.63 -4.00
C ALA A 229 30.27 -1.35 -4.86
N SER A 230 29.14 -1.21 -5.57
CA SER A 230 28.85 0.00 -6.36
C SER A 230 28.72 1.24 -5.46
N TRP A 231 28.17 1.09 -4.25
CA TRP A 231 28.05 2.18 -3.28
C TRP A 231 29.42 2.63 -2.77
N LEU A 232 30.33 1.72 -2.44
CA LEU A 232 31.70 2.05 -2.06
C LEU A 232 32.40 2.85 -3.17
N VAL A 233 32.23 2.45 -4.42
CA VAL A 233 32.79 3.18 -5.58
C VAL A 233 32.17 4.58 -5.68
N ALA A 234 30.86 4.71 -5.51
CA ALA A 234 30.16 5.99 -5.54
C ALA A 234 30.62 6.96 -4.43
N MET A 235 31.00 6.42 -3.28
CA MET A 235 31.62 7.20 -2.19
C MET A 235 33.10 7.57 -2.42
N GLY A 236 33.68 7.20 -3.57
CA GLY A 236 35.09 7.47 -3.87
C GLY A 236 36.05 6.40 -3.37
N SER A 237 35.58 5.18 -3.15
CA SER A 237 36.36 4.02 -2.68
C SER A 237 37.14 4.31 -1.39
N PRO A 238 36.45 4.66 -0.31
CA PRO A 238 37.11 5.02 0.94
C PRO A 238 37.92 3.82 1.52
N ASP A 239 39.09 4.09 2.15
CA ASP A 239 39.97 3.07 2.69
C ASP A 239 39.27 2.08 3.63
N TRP A 240 38.34 2.56 4.44
CA TRP A 240 37.53 1.73 5.36
C TRP A 240 36.59 0.75 4.61
N GLY A 241 36.35 0.93 3.31
CA GLY A 241 35.57 0.00 2.49
C GLY A 241 36.21 -1.40 2.37
N ASN A 242 37.50 -1.53 2.64
CA ASN A 242 38.23 -2.78 2.67
C ASN A 242 38.36 -3.40 4.08
N ASP A 243 37.75 -2.78 5.10
CA ASP A 243 37.80 -3.30 6.46
C ASP A 243 36.99 -4.62 6.58
N PRO A 244 37.62 -5.70 7.11
CA PRO A 244 36.94 -7.00 7.27
C PRO A 244 35.62 -6.93 8.04
N ARG A 245 35.46 -5.95 8.93
CA ARG A 245 34.19 -5.72 9.66
C ARG A 245 32.99 -5.39 8.77
N PHE A 246 33.24 -5.05 7.50
CA PHE A 246 32.18 -4.65 6.55
C PHE A 246 32.13 -5.55 5.31
N ALA A 247 32.89 -6.64 5.28
CA ALA A 247 33.07 -7.50 4.12
C ALA A 247 31.76 -8.16 3.68
N THR A 248 31.03 -8.73 4.60
CA THR A 248 29.74 -9.40 4.32
C THR A 248 28.55 -8.63 4.91
N LYS A 249 27.35 -8.92 4.42
CA LYS A 249 26.14 -8.32 4.99
C LYS A 249 25.97 -8.62 6.49
N PRO A 250 26.17 -9.84 7.00
CA PRO A 250 26.17 -10.10 8.44
C PRO A 250 27.20 -9.25 9.21
N ASP A 251 28.42 -9.09 8.67
CA ASP A 251 29.46 -8.29 9.30
C ASP A 251 29.04 -6.81 9.36
N ARG A 252 28.46 -6.27 8.29
CA ARG A 252 27.91 -4.90 8.26
C ARG A 252 26.81 -4.69 9.30
N VAL A 253 25.94 -5.68 9.48
CA VAL A 253 24.88 -5.64 10.50
C VAL A 253 25.48 -5.65 11.90
N ALA A 254 26.46 -6.54 12.16
CA ALA A 254 27.10 -6.66 13.47
C ALA A 254 27.92 -5.40 13.86
N ASN A 255 28.46 -4.68 12.87
CA ASN A 255 29.29 -3.48 13.07
C ASN A 255 28.59 -2.19 12.61
N TRP A 256 27.26 -2.18 12.68
CA TRP A 256 26.44 -1.12 12.09
C TRP A 256 26.81 0.29 12.57
N ASP A 257 26.99 0.51 13.88
CA ASP A 257 27.25 1.85 14.43
C ASP A 257 28.56 2.44 13.89
N ALA A 258 29.59 1.62 13.80
CA ALA A 258 30.86 2.02 13.22
C ALA A 258 30.71 2.36 11.73
N LEU A 259 30.00 1.50 10.97
CA LEU A 259 29.75 1.72 9.55
C LEU A 259 28.90 2.98 9.31
N HIS A 260 27.81 3.16 10.08
CA HIS A 260 26.93 4.33 9.98
C HIS A 260 27.68 5.63 10.28
N THR A 261 28.59 5.62 11.27
CA THR A 261 29.44 6.77 11.60
C THR A 261 30.33 7.16 10.41
N LEU A 262 30.97 6.19 9.76
CA LEU A 262 31.85 6.42 8.61
C LEU A 262 31.05 6.93 7.39
N MET A 263 29.93 6.32 7.08
CA MET A 263 29.06 6.78 6.00
C MET A 263 28.47 8.16 6.28
N SER A 264 28.11 8.45 7.53
CA SER A 264 27.61 9.76 7.94
C SER A 264 28.67 10.86 7.82
N ALA A 265 29.94 10.57 8.13
CA ALA A 265 31.03 11.51 7.93
C ALA A 265 31.20 11.88 6.44
N TRP A 266 31.03 10.92 5.55
CA TRP A 266 31.07 11.15 4.12
C TRP A 266 29.83 11.94 3.63
N SER A 267 28.63 11.62 4.12
CA SER A 267 27.37 12.19 3.57
C SER A 267 27.09 13.62 4.04
N ARG A 268 27.47 14.02 5.26
CA ARG A 268 27.18 15.33 5.88
C ARG A 268 27.57 16.56 5.02
N PRO A 269 28.67 16.55 4.25
CA PRO A 269 29.05 17.69 3.40
C PRO A 269 28.19 17.82 2.13
N HIS A 270 27.43 16.80 1.77
CA HIS A 270 26.68 16.72 0.51
C HIS A 270 25.19 16.98 0.70
N ASP A 271 24.54 17.49 -0.35
CA ASP A 271 23.08 17.65 -0.36
C ASP A 271 22.36 16.31 -0.50
N LYS A 272 21.21 16.17 0.14
CA LYS A 272 20.40 14.93 0.11
C LYS A 272 20.07 14.47 -1.30
N GLN A 273 19.76 15.39 -2.23
CA GLN A 273 19.46 15.05 -3.62
C GLN A 273 20.72 14.58 -4.35
N TRP A 274 21.85 15.26 -4.17
CA TRP A 274 23.12 14.88 -4.80
C TRP A 274 23.57 13.45 -4.38
N ILE A 275 23.42 13.10 -3.09
CA ILE A 275 23.72 11.76 -2.59
C ILE A 275 22.83 10.73 -3.28
N ALA A 276 21.52 10.99 -3.36
CA ALA A 276 20.56 10.09 -3.98
C ALA A 276 20.85 9.90 -5.48
N ASP A 277 21.12 10.98 -6.22
CA ASP A 277 21.43 10.93 -7.65
C ASP A 277 22.74 10.14 -7.92
N THR A 278 23.76 10.36 -7.09
CA THR A 278 25.04 9.65 -7.17
C THR A 278 24.84 8.13 -6.96
N ALA A 279 24.04 7.74 -5.97
CA ALA A 279 23.71 6.36 -5.71
C ALA A 279 22.87 5.74 -6.85
N GLN A 280 21.85 6.43 -7.33
CA GLN A 280 20.99 5.97 -8.43
C GLN A 280 21.79 5.79 -9.73
N ALA A 281 22.73 6.68 -10.05
CA ALA A 281 23.64 6.54 -11.19
C ALA A 281 24.50 5.26 -11.10
N ALA A 282 24.87 4.87 -9.87
CA ALA A 282 25.56 3.62 -9.58
C ALA A 282 24.63 2.38 -9.45
N ARG A 283 23.34 2.52 -9.77
CA ARG A 283 22.31 1.49 -9.61
C ARG A 283 22.11 1.03 -8.16
N VAL A 284 22.38 1.90 -7.21
CA VAL A 284 22.12 1.68 -5.79
C VAL A 284 20.81 2.38 -5.41
N PRO A 285 19.82 1.67 -4.85
CA PRO A 285 18.56 2.28 -4.44
C PRO A 285 18.79 3.33 -3.38
N SER A 286 18.40 4.57 -3.67
CA SER A 286 18.52 5.72 -2.76
C SER A 286 17.50 6.80 -3.11
N PHE A 287 17.00 7.49 -2.09
CA PHE A 287 16.09 8.63 -2.26
C PHE A 287 16.34 9.67 -1.16
N PRO A 288 16.22 10.96 -1.46
CA PRO A 288 16.22 11.99 -0.44
C PRO A 288 14.99 11.82 0.45
N LEU A 289 15.12 12.12 1.74
CA LEU A 289 13.97 12.29 2.60
C LEU A 289 13.36 13.66 2.28
N ARG A 290 12.23 13.66 1.60
CA ARG A 290 11.53 14.88 1.20
C ARG A 290 10.54 15.34 2.26
N GLU A 291 10.33 16.63 2.30
CA GLU A 291 9.18 17.25 2.95
C GLU A 291 7.96 17.19 2.04
N LEU A 292 6.75 17.28 2.61
CA LEU A 292 5.52 17.24 1.80
C LEU A 292 5.41 18.42 0.83
N ALA A 293 5.94 19.59 1.18
CA ALA A 293 6.00 20.75 0.29
C ALA A 293 6.83 20.45 -0.98
N GLU A 294 7.94 19.72 -0.84
CA GLU A 294 8.77 19.31 -2.00
C GLU A 294 8.03 18.34 -2.92
N GLN A 295 7.11 17.53 -2.37
CA GLN A 295 6.29 16.61 -3.17
C GLN A 295 5.25 17.34 -4.03
N LEU A 296 4.67 18.44 -3.53
CA LEU A 296 3.70 19.23 -4.28
C LEU A 296 4.28 19.81 -5.59
N GLU A 297 5.60 19.97 -5.65
CA GLU A 297 6.33 20.51 -6.80
C GLU A 297 7.17 19.43 -7.54
N SER A 298 7.00 18.12 -7.20
CA SER A 298 7.75 17.03 -7.81
C SER A 298 7.48 16.94 -9.32
N PRO A 299 8.52 17.03 -10.19
CA PRO A 299 8.36 16.88 -11.63
C PRO A 299 7.79 15.51 -12.04
N GLN A 300 8.09 14.46 -11.26
CA GLN A 300 7.55 13.12 -11.49
C GLN A 300 6.03 13.10 -11.31
N LEU A 301 5.54 13.64 -10.19
CA LEU A 301 4.12 13.64 -9.87
C LEU A 301 3.32 14.58 -10.80
N VAL A 302 3.92 15.72 -11.20
CA VAL A 302 3.34 16.64 -12.19
C VAL A 302 3.23 15.93 -13.56
N HIS A 303 4.30 15.26 -14.02
CA HIS A 303 4.28 14.51 -15.29
C HIS A 303 3.19 13.44 -15.30
N ARG A 304 3.00 12.73 -14.18
CA ARG A 304 1.99 11.67 -14.06
C ARG A 304 0.57 12.19 -13.88
N GLY A 305 0.38 13.50 -13.72
CA GLY A 305 -0.94 14.10 -13.48
C GLY A 305 -1.56 13.63 -12.15
N PHE A 306 -0.72 13.39 -11.14
CA PHE A 306 -1.16 12.81 -9.86
C PHE A 306 -2.07 13.75 -9.07
N TRP A 307 -1.88 15.05 -9.19
CA TRP A 307 -2.62 16.03 -8.39
C TRP A 307 -3.99 16.33 -8.97
N ARG A 308 -4.99 16.41 -8.10
CA ARG A 308 -6.32 16.97 -8.42
C ARG A 308 -6.54 18.28 -7.65
N ALA A 309 -7.32 19.16 -8.22
CA ALA A 309 -7.80 20.36 -7.53
C ALA A 309 -9.00 20.02 -6.65
N VAL A 310 -9.00 20.47 -5.39
CA VAL A 310 -10.10 20.29 -4.44
C VAL A 310 -10.37 21.59 -3.71
N GLY A 311 -11.64 21.95 -3.59
CA GLY A 311 -12.11 23.16 -2.93
C GLY A 311 -12.68 24.20 -3.89
N PRO A 312 -13.31 25.26 -3.37
CA PRO A 312 -13.86 26.35 -4.17
C PRO A 312 -12.74 27.20 -4.78
N ASP A 313 -12.99 27.78 -5.93
CA ASP A 313 -12.05 28.43 -6.88
C ASP A 313 -10.88 29.23 -6.27
N GLU A 314 -11.11 30.07 -5.26
CA GLU A 314 -10.07 30.90 -4.64
C GLU A 314 -9.28 30.18 -3.51
N ARG A 315 -9.71 28.97 -3.11
CA ARG A 315 -9.11 28.17 -2.04
C ARG A 315 -8.79 26.75 -2.50
N THR A 316 -8.54 26.59 -3.78
CA THR A 316 -8.20 25.31 -4.38
C THR A 316 -6.86 24.80 -3.89
N ALA A 317 -6.85 23.59 -3.33
CA ALA A 317 -5.65 22.88 -2.93
C ALA A 317 -5.34 21.72 -3.88
N LYS A 318 -4.06 21.38 -4.04
CA LYS A 318 -3.62 20.15 -4.67
C LYS A 318 -3.89 18.99 -3.70
N ALA A 319 -4.73 18.04 -4.07
CA ALA A 319 -4.96 16.81 -3.32
C ALA A 319 -4.50 15.59 -4.13
N PRO A 320 -4.19 14.46 -3.48
CA PRO A 320 -3.81 13.24 -4.18
C PRO A 320 -4.87 12.76 -5.16
N GLY A 321 -4.46 12.39 -6.36
CA GLY A 321 -5.26 11.61 -7.30
C GLY A 321 -5.12 10.10 -7.07
N PRO A 322 -5.71 9.27 -7.93
CA PRO A 322 -5.53 7.83 -7.86
C PRO A 322 -4.08 7.44 -8.15
N PRO A 323 -3.49 6.49 -7.39
CA PRO A 323 -2.08 6.10 -7.52
C PRO A 323 -1.81 5.15 -8.70
N PHE A 324 -2.55 5.30 -9.79
CA PHE A 324 -2.44 4.45 -10.97
C PHE A 324 -2.88 5.18 -12.23
N GLY A 325 -2.16 4.93 -13.32
CA GLY A 325 -2.61 5.22 -14.67
C GLY A 325 -3.42 4.04 -15.22
N LEU A 326 -4.61 4.31 -15.75
CA LEU A 326 -5.48 3.31 -16.36
C LEU A 326 -5.66 3.59 -17.85
N SER A 327 -5.45 2.58 -18.68
CA SER A 327 -5.98 2.57 -20.04
C SER A 327 -6.91 1.38 -20.22
N VAL A 328 -8.09 1.64 -20.78
CA VAL A 328 -9.12 0.62 -21.01
C VAL A 328 -9.45 0.61 -22.48
N ALA A 329 -9.22 -0.52 -23.14
CA ALA A 329 -9.67 -0.76 -24.52
C ALA A 329 -10.99 -1.53 -24.51
N ARG A 330 -11.95 -1.17 -25.35
CA ARG A 330 -13.12 -2.02 -25.61
C ARG A 330 -12.71 -3.13 -26.59
N GLN A 331 -12.99 -4.36 -26.18
CA GLN A 331 -12.90 -5.52 -27.06
C GLN A 331 -14.29 -6.17 -27.11
N GLY A 332 -14.69 -6.62 -28.27
CA GLY A 332 -16.00 -7.23 -28.46
C GLY A 332 -16.13 -8.53 -27.67
N GLY A 333 -17.21 -8.67 -26.92
CA GLY A 333 -17.56 -9.85 -26.15
C GLY A 333 -17.37 -9.67 -24.63
N VAL A 334 -18.39 -10.06 -23.89
CA VAL A 334 -18.37 -10.13 -22.43
C VAL A 334 -17.67 -11.43 -22.02
N ALA A 335 -16.74 -11.39 -21.08
CA ALA A 335 -16.05 -12.58 -20.59
C ALA A 335 -17.05 -13.57 -19.95
N GLU A 336 -16.81 -14.87 -20.12
CA GLU A 336 -17.62 -15.88 -19.47
C GLU A 336 -17.71 -15.65 -17.96
N GLN A 337 -18.91 -15.85 -17.40
CA GLN A 337 -19.11 -15.78 -15.96
C GLN A 337 -18.39 -16.95 -15.29
N PRO A 338 -17.72 -16.74 -14.14
CA PRO A 338 -17.03 -17.81 -13.44
C PRO A 338 -18.02 -18.89 -12.98
N ARG A 339 -17.56 -20.12 -13.04
CA ARG A 339 -18.30 -21.27 -12.53
C ARG A 339 -17.66 -21.75 -11.24
N GLY A 340 -18.23 -21.35 -10.10
CA GLY A 340 -17.74 -21.77 -8.79
C GLY A 340 -18.18 -20.83 -7.67
N PRO A 341 -17.99 -21.25 -6.41
CA PRO A 341 -18.54 -20.54 -5.26
C PRO A 341 -17.75 -19.29 -4.85
N LEU A 342 -16.50 -19.14 -5.31
CA LEU A 342 -15.64 -18.03 -4.94
C LEU A 342 -15.66 -16.92 -5.99
N PRO A 343 -15.43 -15.66 -5.59
CA PRO A 343 -15.53 -14.49 -6.48
C PRO A 343 -14.67 -14.58 -7.75
N LEU A 344 -13.51 -15.21 -7.68
CA LEU A 344 -12.56 -15.36 -8.79
C LEU A 344 -12.42 -16.81 -9.29
N SER A 345 -13.40 -17.68 -8.99
CA SER A 345 -13.40 -19.05 -9.55
C SER A 345 -13.27 -19.02 -11.07
N GLY A 346 -12.30 -19.77 -11.62
CA GLY A 346 -12.01 -19.85 -13.05
C GLY A 346 -11.11 -18.76 -13.61
N VAL A 347 -10.78 -17.72 -12.84
CA VAL A 347 -9.79 -16.70 -13.24
C VAL A 347 -8.37 -17.28 -13.16
N ARG A 348 -7.58 -17.11 -14.23
CA ARG A 348 -6.17 -17.52 -14.29
C ARG A 348 -5.26 -16.32 -14.20
N VAL A 349 -4.30 -16.35 -13.28
CA VAL A 349 -3.35 -15.26 -13.03
C VAL A 349 -1.93 -15.74 -13.27
N LEU A 350 -1.17 -15.04 -14.09
CA LEU A 350 0.25 -15.26 -14.29
C LEU A 350 1.03 -14.22 -13.48
N ASP A 351 1.77 -14.68 -12.47
CA ASP A 351 2.45 -13.85 -11.49
C ASP A 351 3.96 -13.83 -11.73
N PHE A 352 4.49 -12.74 -12.31
CA PHE A 352 5.92 -12.48 -12.46
C PHE A 352 6.48 -11.60 -11.32
N SER A 353 5.62 -11.18 -10.40
CA SER A 353 6.04 -10.26 -9.34
C SER A 353 6.93 -10.94 -8.29
N TRP A 354 7.67 -10.19 -7.53
CA TRP A 354 8.58 -10.67 -6.49
C TRP A 354 8.63 -9.70 -5.30
N VAL A 355 9.27 -10.10 -4.22
CA VAL A 355 9.37 -9.43 -2.91
C VAL A 355 8.02 -9.38 -2.20
N ILE A 356 7.29 -8.25 -2.11
CA ILE A 356 6.10 -8.13 -1.27
C ILE A 356 4.87 -7.64 -2.06
N ALA A 357 4.90 -6.45 -2.66
CA ALA A 357 3.70 -5.78 -3.18
C ALA A 357 2.91 -6.61 -4.21
N GLY A 358 3.57 -7.04 -5.28
CA GLY A 358 2.94 -7.89 -6.30
C GLY A 358 2.53 -9.27 -5.77
N PRO A 359 3.40 -10.01 -5.05
CA PRO A 359 3.01 -11.27 -4.44
C PRO A 359 1.86 -11.17 -3.43
N THR A 360 1.72 -10.07 -2.70
CA THR A 360 0.56 -9.80 -1.84
C THR A 360 -0.72 -9.67 -2.67
N THR A 361 -0.66 -8.96 -3.79
CA THR A 361 -1.79 -8.85 -4.73
C THR A 361 -2.29 -10.24 -5.14
N THR A 362 -1.38 -11.04 -5.68
CA THR A 362 -1.73 -12.35 -6.25
C THR A 362 -2.11 -13.38 -5.17
N ARG A 363 -1.64 -13.20 -3.92
CA ARG A 363 -2.12 -13.96 -2.77
C ARG A 363 -3.60 -13.66 -2.48
N TYR A 364 -4.03 -12.39 -2.48
CA TYR A 364 -5.45 -12.05 -2.30
C TYR A 364 -6.30 -12.62 -3.44
N LEU A 365 -5.81 -12.56 -4.69
CA LEU A 365 -6.53 -13.15 -5.82
C LEU A 365 -6.67 -14.68 -5.67
N ALA A 366 -5.61 -15.37 -5.22
CA ALA A 366 -5.65 -16.81 -4.95
C ALA A 366 -6.65 -17.16 -3.83
N ALA A 367 -6.66 -16.38 -2.73
CA ALA A 367 -7.62 -16.55 -1.63
C ALA A 367 -9.07 -16.37 -2.09
N MET A 368 -9.31 -15.54 -3.09
CA MET A 368 -10.63 -15.34 -3.70
C MET A 368 -10.96 -16.37 -4.81
N GLY A 369 -10.15 -17.40 -5.00
CA GLY A 369 -10.42 -18.52 -5.90
C GLY A 369 -9.77 -18.46 -7.27
N ALA A 370 -8.87 -17.52 -7.54
CA ALA A 370 -8.10 -17.50 -8.77
C ALA A 370 -7.03 -18.60 -8.81
N ASP A 371 -6.82 -19.18 -10.00
CA ASP A 371 -5.70 -20.10 -10.28
C ASP A 371 -4.44 -19.29 -10.59
N VAL A 372 -3.55 -19.13 -9.62
CA VAL A 372 -2.36 -18.31 -9.71
C VAL A 372 -1.12 -19.16 -10.00
N ILE A 373 -0.43 -18.84 -11.10
CA ILE A 373 0.84 -19.45 -11.49
C ILE A 373 1.95 -18.42 -11.23
N LYS A 374 2.77 -18.68 -10.23
CA LYS A 374 3.95 -17.89 -9.88
C LYS A 374 5.14 -18.32 -10.73
N VAL A 375 5.76 -17.39 -11.45
CA VAL A 375 6.97 -17.62 -12.24
C VAL A 375 8.19 -17.16 -11.45
N GLU A 376 9.18 -18.04 -11.30
CA GLU A 376 10.44 -17.76 -10.60
C GLU A 376 11.65 -18.08 -11.50
N ALA A 377 12.76 -17.39 -11.26
CA ALA A 377 14.01 -17.64 -11.95
C ALA A 377 14.80 -18.80 -11.29
N PRO A 378 15.51 -19.64 -12.05
CA PRO A 378 16.36 -20.67 -11.47
C PRO A 378 17.54 -20.05 -10.71
N GLY A 379 17.91 -20.63 -9.58
CA GLY A 379 19.12 -20.30 -8.80
C GLY A 379 19.09 -19.00 -8.01
N ARG A 380 18.23 -18.04 -8.37
CA ARG A 380 18.11 -16.77 -7.65
C ARG A 380 16.99 -16.78 -6.61
N GLY A 381 15.85 -17.37 -6.94
CA GLY A 381 14.67 -17.35 -6.09
C GLY A 381 14.14 -15.93 -5.78
N ASP A 382 13.05 -15.85 -5.03
CA ASP A 382 12.60 -14.59 -4.44
C ASP A 382 13.51 -14.25 -3.23
N PRO A 383 13.95 -12.99 -3.04
CA PRO A 383 14.78 -12.59 -1.90
C PRO A 383 14.18 -12.89 -0.53
N GLY A 384 12.86 -13.03 -0.45
CA GLY A 384 12.15 -13.43 0.77
C GLY A 384 12.03 -14.94 1.00
N ARG A 385 12.55 -15.78 0.10
CA ARG A 385 12.32 -17.25 0.11
C ARG A 385 12.72 -17.93 1.41
N ASP A 386 13.79 -17.48 2.05
CA ASP A 386 14.28 -18.06 3.31
C ASP A 386 13.57 -17.50 4.55
N SER A 387 12.54 -16.68 4.37
CA SER A 387 11.75 -16.09 5.44
C SER A 387 10.33 -16.65 5.48
N GLY A 388 9.69 -16.61 6.66
CA GLY A 388 8.27 -16.95 6.81
C GLY A 388 7.33 -16.12 5.91
N LEU A 389 7.77 -14.95 5.49
CA LEU A 389 7.05 -14.09 4.55
C LEU A 389 6.80 -14.80 3.21
N HIS A 390 7.77 -15.53 2.66
CA HIS A 390 7.59 -16.27 1.40
C HIS A 390 6.49 -17.33 1.51
N THR A 391 6.41 -18.01 2.65
CA THR A 391 5.34 -18.99 2.93
C THR A 391 3.96 -18.36 2.85
N VAL A 392 3.78 -17.16 3.46
CA VAL A 392 2.51 -16.42 3.39
C VAL A 392 2.21 -15.96 1.97
N LEU A 393 3.18 -15.36 1.29
CA LEU A 393 2.99 -14.81 -0.04
C LEU A 393 2.77 -15.89 -1.11
N GLY A 394 3.22 -17.11 -0.83
CA GLY A 394 3.01 -18.29 -1.69
C GLY A 394 1.67 -19.00 -1.50
N GLN A 395 0.86 -18.64 -0.49
CA GLN A 395 -0.38 -19.33 -0.17
C GLN A 395 -1.34 -19.37 -1.36
N GLY A 396 -1.86 -20.58 -1.67
CA GLY A 396 -2.84 -20.81 -2.73
C GLY A 396 -2.27 -20.71 -4.16
N LYS A 397 -0.96 -20.52 -4.34
CA LYS A 397 -0.32 -20.41 -5.65
C LYS A 397 0.37 -21.71 -6.07
N ARG A 398 0.46 -21.90 -7.39
CA ARG A 398 1.31 -22.91 -8.02
C ARG A 398 2.58 -22.26 -8.52
N GLY A 399 3.74 -22.88 -8.34
CA GLY A 399 5.03 -22.37 -8.79
C GLY A 399 5.53 -23.03 -10.07
N ILE A 400 6.20 -22.25 -10.93
CA ILE A 400 6.95 -22.74 -12.08
C ILE A 400 8.30 -21.99 -12.14
N VAL A 401 9.37 -22.71 -12.49
CA VAL A 401 10.70 -22.12 -12.66
C VAL A 401 10.98 -21.95 -14.14
N LEU A 402 11.22 -20.71 -14.59
CA LEU A 402 11.56 -20.36 -15.96
C LEU A 402 12.80 -19.47 -16.01
N ASP A 403 13.83 -19.90 -16.74
CA ASP A 403 14.97 -19.05 -17.06
C ASP A 403 14.64 -18.13 -18.25
N LEU A 404 14.11 -16.95 -17.96
CA LEU A 404 13.73 -15.97 -18.99
C LEU A 404 14.91 -15.41 -19.82
N LYS A 405 16.15 -15.85 -19.53
CA LYS A 405 17.31 -15.62 -20.43
C LYS A 405 17.29 -16.57 -21.62
N GLN A 406 16.55 -17.67 -21.55
CA GLN A 406 16.43 -18.66 -22.60
C GLN A 406 15.21 -18.38 -23.50
N PRO A 407 15.38 -18.29 -24.83
CA PRO A 407 14.25 -18.01 -25.74
C PRO A 407 13.10 -19.01 -25.61
N ALA A 408 13.38 -20.29 -25.37
CA ALA A 408 12.37 -21.32 -25.16
C ALA A 408 11.51 -21.07 -23.91
N ALA A 409 12.10 -20.61 -22.81
CA ALA A 409 11.38 -20.26 -21.59
C ALA A 409 10.52 -19.00 -21.78
N VAL A 410 11.00 -18.00 -22.51
CA VAL A 410 10.21 -16.83 -22.92
C VAL A 410 9.01 -17.26 -23.78
N GLY A 411 9.21 -18.18 -24.75
CA GLY A 411 8.14 -18.76 -25.55
C GLY A 411 7.06 -19.44 -24.69
N LEU A 412 7.48 -20.21 -23.67
CA LEU A 412 6.55 -20.85 -22.73
C LEU A 412 5.79 -19.82 -21.87
N ALA A 413 6.49 -18.80 -21.36
CA ALA A 413 5.89 -17.71 -20.59
C ALA A 413 4.82 -16.97 -21.42
N ARG A 414 5.09 -16.73 -22.71
CA ARG A 414 4.16 -16.13 -23.66
C ARG A 414 2.93 -17.02 -23.88
N SER A 415 3.13 -18.33 -24.08
CA SER A 415 2.03 -19.30 -24.24
C SER A 415 1.14 -19.41 -23.01
N LEU A 416 1.71 -19.25 -21.81
CA LEU A 416 0.94 -19.14 -20.55
C LEU A 416 0.12 -17.86 -20.52
N ALA A 417 0.70 -16.71 -20.89
CA ALA A 417 0.02 -15.42 -20.90
C ALA A 417 -1.16 -15.40 -21.91
N GLU A 418 -1.05 -16.12 -23.03
CA GLU A 418 -2.14 -16.29 -24.02
C GLU A 418 -3.39 -16.97 -23.43
N ARG A 419 -3.24 -17.70 -22.32
CA ARG A 419 -4.30 -18.46 -21.65
C ARG A 419 -4.71 -17.89 -20.29
N CYS A 420 -4.09 -16.80 -19.85
CA CYS A 420 -4.38 -16.16 -18.58
C CYS A 420 -5.35 -14.98 -18.75
N ASP A 421 -6.03 -14.66 -17.68
CA ASP A 421 -6.95 -13.52 -17.58
C ASP A 421 -6.25 -12.27 -17.09
N VAL A 422 -5.28 -12.45 -16.20
CA VAL A 422 -4.52 -11.38 -15.54
C VAL A 422 -3.04 -11.73 -15.56
N LEU A 423 -2.19 -10.75 -15.85
CA LEU A 423 -0.75 -10.81 -15.63
C LEU A 423 -0.36 -9.72 -14.65
N VAL A 424 0.45 -10.07 -13.65
CA VAL A 424 0.99 -9.13 -12.65
C VAL A 424 2.51 -9.17 -12.68
N GLU A 425 3.15 -7.98 -12.82
CA GLU A 425 4.60 -7.84 -12.81
C GLU A 425 5.03 -6.59 -12.02
N ASN A 426 6.25 -6.63 -11.46
CA ASN A 426 6.85 -5.48 -10.77
C ASN A 426 8.37 -5.36 -11.03
N PHE A 427 8.80 -5.72 -12.22
CA PHE A 427 10.20 -5.54 -12.67
C PHE A 427 10.52 -4.07 -12.91
N ALA A 428 11.81 -3.77 -13.10
CA ALA A 428 12.23 -2.45 -13.51
C ALA A 428 11.66 -2.07 -14.89
N THR A 429 11.43 -0.78 -15.10
CA THR A 429 10.84 -0.24 -16.32
C THR A 429 11.54 -0.74 -17.58
N GLY A 430 10.76 -1.25 -18.54
CA GLY A 430 11.21 -1.79 -19.82
C GLY A 430 11.77 -3.22 -19.79
N VAL A 431 11.81 -3.90 -18.64
CA VAL A 431 12.30 -5.30 -18.57
C VAL A 431 11.36 -6.23 -19.32
N MET A 432 10.05 -6.16 -19.07
CA MET A 432 9.07 -7.03 -19.73
C MET A 432 9.03 -6.79 -21.23
N ASP A 433 9.15 -5.53 -21.68
CA ASP A 433 9.20 -5.21 -23.11
C ASP A 433 10.41 -5.83 -23.79
N ARG A 434 11.62 -5.73 -23.18
CA ARG A 434 12.84 -6.35 -23.71
C ARG A 434 12.77 -7.87 -23.76
N LEU A 435 11.98 -8.49 -22.92
CA LEU A 435 11.73 -9.94 -22.93
C LEU A 435 10.65 -10.36 -23.96
N GLY A 436 9.99 -9.41 -24.63
CA GLY A 436 8.84 -9.72 -25.49
C GLY A 436 7.63 -10.22 -24.71
N LEU A 437 7.50 -9.77 -23.45
CA LEU A 437 6.41 -10.06 -22.52
C LEU A 437 5.69 -8.77 -22.07
N GLY A 438 5.93 -7.66 -22.77
CA GLY A 438 5.30 -6.38 -22.50
C GLY A 438 3.80 -6.37 -22.84
N ALA A 439 3.07 -5.43 -22.25
CA ALA A 439 1.62 -5.34 -22.38
C ALA A 439 1.16 -5.22 -23.84
N ALA A 440 1.86 -4.44 -24.66
CA ALA A 440 1.48 -4.23 -26.06
C ALA A 440 1.53 -5.54 -26.87
N GLU A 441 2.61 -6.32 -26.71
CA GLU A 441 2.76 -7.59 -27.41
C GLU A 441 1.79 -8.66 -26.89
N LEU A 442 1.67 -8.81 -25.58
CA LEU A 442 0.83 -9.85 -25.01
C LEU A 442 -0.67 -9.59 -25.27
N GLN A 443 -1.12 -8.34 -25.26
CA GLN A 443 -2.52 -7.99 -25.54
C GLN A 443 -2.88 -8.11 -27.03
N GLN A 444 -1.90 -8.07 -27.96
CA GLN A 444 -2.15 -8.45 -29.34
C GLN A 444 -2.47 -9.95 -29.50
N ARG A 445 -1.82 -10.80 -28.67
CA ARG A 445 -2.00 -12.26 -28.70
C ARG A 445 -3.18 -12.73 -27.86
N ASN A 446 -3.39 -12.09 -26.72
CA ASN A 446 -4.52 -12.31 -25.83
C ASN A 446 -5.24 -10.97 -25.59
N PRO A 447 -6.17 -10.60 -26.47
CA PRO A 447 -6.89 -9.34 -26.34
C PRO A 447 -7.72 -9.19 -25.07
N GLY A 448 -7.99 -10.29 -24.34
CA GLY A 448 -8.68 -10.29 -23.05
C GLY A 448 -7.78 -10.13 -21.82
N LEU A 449 -6.46 -10.04 -21.99
CA LEU A 449 -5.50 -10.01 -20.89
C LEU A 449 -5.51 -8.67 -20.15
N ILE A 450 -5.86 -8.69 -18.88
CA ILE A 450 -5.64 -7.56 -17.95
C ILE A 450 -4.15 -7.56 -17.57
N TYR A 451 -3.44 -6.47 -17.90
CA TYR A 451 -2.02 -6.34 -17.63
C TYR A 451 -1.77 -5.34 -16.51
N VAL A 452 -1.19 -5.82 -15.41
CA VAL A 452 -0.92 -5.03 -14.20
C VAL A 452 0.58 -4.90 -14.00
N SER A 453 1.06 -3.66 -14.08
CA SER A 453 2.45 -3.30 -13.93
C SER A 453 2.62 -2.39 -12.72
N ALA A 454 3.37 -2.83 -11.70
CA ALA A 454 3.64 -2.05 -10.51
C ALA A 454 5.11 -1.64 -10.46
N SER A 455 5.37 -0.40 -10.07
CA SER A 455 6.74 0.09 -9.86
C SER A 455 6.81 1.15 -8.77
N GLY A 456 8.01 1.51 -8.36
CA GLY A 456 8.20 2.51 -7.31
C GLY A 456 7.61 3.87 -7.65
N LEU A 457 7.87 4.35 -8.87
CA LEU A 457 7.55 5.72 -9.30
C LEU A 457 6.63 5.79 -10.54
N GLY A 458 6.03 4.66 -10.95
CA GLY A 458 5.27 4.54 -12.20
C GLY A 458 6.18 4.26 -13.39
N ARG A 459 5.57 3.92 -14.54
CA ARG A 459 6.29 3.53 -15.77
C ARG A 459 6.64 4.71 -16.68
N THR A 460 6.17 5.91 -16.34
CA THR A 460 6.38 7.14 -17.11
C THR A 460 6.93 8.25 -16.23
N GLY A 461 7.51 9.28 -16.86
CA GLY A 461 8.07 10.44 -16.17
C GLY A 461 9.57 10.35 -15.93
N PRO A 462 10.18 11.46 -15.47
CA PRO A 462 11.64 11.60 -15.37
C PRO A 462 12.30 10.59 -14.42
N GLU A 463 11.59 10.12 -13.39
CA GLU A 463 12.12 9.20 -12.38
C GLU A 463 11.66 7.73 -12.60
N SER A 464 11.01 7.41 -13.73
CA SER A 464 10.45 6.07 -14.00
C SER A 464 11.47 4.93 -14.05
N HIS A 465 12.75 5.23 -14.17
CA HIS A 465 13.85 4.26 -14.18
C HIS A 465 14.58 4.11 -12.84
N ALA A 466 14.17 4.86 -11.82
CA ALA A 466 14.80 4.79 -10.49
C ALA A 466 14.65 3.40 -9.88
N VAL A 467 15.73 2.92 -9.26
CA VAL A 467 15.71 1.67 -8.50
C VAL A 467 15.10 1.96 -7.13
N ALA A 468 13.99 1.33 -6.81
CA ALA A 468 13.21 1.62 -5.61
C ALA A 468 12.85 0.36 -4.82
N TYR A 469 12.74 0.54 -3.50
CA TYR A 469 12.10 -0.39 -2.56
C TYR A 469 11.06 0.40 -1.74
N GLY A 470 9.97 -0.24 -1.33
CA GLY A 470 8.90 0.44 -0.61
C GLY A 470 9.34 1.13 0.67
N THR A 471 10.33 0.58 1.39
CA THR A 471 10.92 1.20 2.57
C THR A 471 11.62 2.54 2.28
N LEU A 472 12.31 2.66 1.13
CA LEU A 472 12.91 3.93 0.69
C LEU A 472 11.86 4.94 0.24
N LEU A 473 10.78 4.47 -0.35
CA LEU A 473 9.68 5.33 -0.78
C LEU A 473 8.92 5.95 0.40
N GLN A 474 8.92 5.31 1.58
CA GLN A 474 8.43 5.94 2.81
C GLN A 474 9.26 7.18 3.21
N CYS A 475 10.56 7.16 2.97
CA CYS A 475 11.43 8.32 3.15
C CYS A 475 11.17 9.37 2.06
N TYR A 476 11.14 8.94 0.82
CA TYR A 476 10.90 9.82 -0.33
C TYR A 476 9.55 10.53 -0.28
N ALA A 477 8.49 9.86 0.19
CA ALA A 477 7.17 10.47 0.39
C ALA A 477 7.11 11.49 1.54
N GLY A 478 8.12 11.54 2.42
CA GLY A 478 8.09 12.35 3.64
C GLY A 478 7.50 11.63 4.87
N PHE A 479 6.94 10.43 4.69
CA PHE A 479 6.31 9.68 5.78
C PHE A 479 7.28 9.42 6.93
N ALA A 480 8.49 8.91 6.66
CA ALA A 480 9.49 8.63 7.69
C ALA A 480 9.97 9.88 8.41
N GLY A 481 9.89 11.05 7.77
CA GLY A 481 10.21 12.35 8.38
C GLY A 481 9.18 12.80 9.41
N LEU A 482 7.91 12.45 9.20
CA LEU A 482 6.80 12.79 10.09
C LEU A 482 6.49 11.69 11.10
N ASN A 483 6.73 10.43 10.74
CA ASN A 483 6.41 9.25 11.54
C ASN A 483 7.46 8.99 12.64
N ARG A 484 7.63 9.93 13.55
CA ARG A 484 8.60 9.88 14.65
C ARG A 484 8.20 10.80 15.81
N HIS A 485 8.79 10.59 16.98
CA HIS A 485 8.76 11.58 18.05
C HIS A 485 9.59 12.82 17.66
N PRO A 486 9.26 14.03 18.17
CA PRO A 486 9.92 15.27 17.77
C PRO A 486 11.46 15.25 17.85
N ASP A 487 11.99 14.67 18.93
CA ASP A 487 13.42 14.69 19.24
C ASP A 487 14.19 13.45 18.74
N VAL A 488 13.54 12.61 17.93
CA VAL A 488 14.12 11.36 17.42
C VAL A 488 14.46 11.53 15.93
N PRO A 489 15.63 11.06 15.45
CA PRO A 489 15.95 11.11 14.03
C PRO A 489 15.00 10.21 13.20
N PRO A 490 14.83 10.49 11.89
CA PRO A 490 14.02 9.67 11.01
C PRO A 490 14.51 8.23 10.97
N ARG A 491 13.57 7.27 10.96
CA ARG A 491 13.86 5.84 10.77
C ARG A 491 12.72 5.15 10.01
N VAL A 492 12.98 3.95 9.52
CA VAL A 492 11.98 3.08 8.89
C VAL A 492 11.88 1.80 9.70
N GLY A 493 10.73 1.57 10.30
CA GLY A 493 10.48 0.42 11.15
C GLY A 493 10.25 -0.88 10.38
N PHE A 494 9.34 -0.86 9.41
CA PHE A 494 9.04 -2.02 8.56
C PHE A 494 8.47 -1.59 7.19
N ALA A 495 8.24 -2.56 6.32
CA ALA A 495 7.75 -2.34 4.97
C ALA A 495 6.22 -2.09 4.96
N TRP A 496 5.78 -0.95 5.47
CA TRP A 496 4.37 -0.53 5.53
C TRP A 496 3.72 -0.39 4.15
N LEU A 497 4.44 0.23 3.22
CA LEU A 497 3.94 0.57 1.89
C LEU A 497 3.65 -0.65 1.02
N ASP A 498 4.51 -1.66 1.07
CA ASP A 498 4.43 -2.81 0.16
C ASP A 498 3.13 -3.62 0.30
N PRO A 499 2.69 -4.06 1.52
CA PRO A 499 1.43 -4.79 1.66
C PRO A 499 0.20 -3.93 1.34
N MET A 500 0.24 -2.63 1.64
CA MET A 500 -0.81 -1.68 1.27
C MET A 500 -0.95 -1.59 -0.26
N CYS A 501 0.16 -1.45 -0.98
CA CYS A 501 0.15 -1.48 -2.45
C CYS A 501 -0.41 -2.78 -3.00
N GLY A 502 -0.08 -3.92 -2.37
CA GLY A 502 -0.60 -5.22 -2.76
C GLY A 502 -2.12 -5.32 -2.61
N LEU A 503 -2.67 -4.79 -1.53
CA LEU A 503 -4.12 -4.74 -1.30
C LEU A 503 -4.82 -3.81 -2.31
N MET A 504 -4.23 -2.64 -2.60
CA MET A 504 -4.77 -1.70 -3.58
C MET A 504 -4.75 -2.26 -5.01
N LEU A 505 -3.69 -2.96 -5.38
CA LEU A 505 -3.62 -3.66 -6.67
C LEU A 505 -4.66 -4.78 -6.77
N ALA A 506 -4.95 -5.51 -5.69
CA ALA A 506 -6.01 -6.52 -5.68
C ALA A 506 -7.39 -5.89 -5.92
N PHE A 507 -7.66 -4.73 -5.30
CA PHE A 507 -8.85 -3.93 -5.57
C PHE A 507 -8.98 -3.55 -7.06
N ILE A 508 -7.90 -3.01 -7.66
CA ILE A 508 -7.90 -2.59 -9.07
C ILE A 508 -8.13 -3.78 -10.00
N VAL A 509 -7.52 -4.93 -9.72
CA VAL A 509 -7.74 -6.17 -10.50
C VAL A 509 -9.19 -6.63 -10.39
N ALA A 510 -9.79 -6.59 -9.19
CA ALA A 510 -11.19 -6.97 -8.99
C ALA A 510 -12.14 -6.04 -9.80
N ALA A 511 -11.87 -4.73 -9.81
CA ALA A 511 -12.61 -3.75 -10.60
C ALA A 511 -12.44 -3.98 -12.13
N ALA A 512 -11.21 -4.28 -12.58
CA ALA A 512 -10.94 -4.59 -13.97
C ALA A 512 -11.62 -5.89 -14.45
N LEU A 513 -11.67 -6.90 -13.58
CA LEU A 513 -12.40 -8.15 -13.85
C LEU A 513 -13.91 -7.93 -13.91
N TRP A 514 -14.45 -7.11 -12.99
CA TRP A 514 -15.87 -6.71 -13.04
C TRP A 514 -16.20 -6.04 -14.37
N GLN A 515 -15.40 -5.04 -14.77
CA GLN A 515 -15.58 -4.32 -16.04
C GLN A 515 -15.53 -5.27 -17.25
N ARG A 516 -14.56 -6.18 -17.28
CA ARG A 516 -14.43 -7.15 -18.37
C ARG A 516 -15.66 -8.08 -18.47
N ARG A 517 -16.19 -8.52 -17.31
CA ARG A 517 -17.37 -9.39 -17.23
C ARG A 517 -18.68 -8.69 -17.60
N ARG A 518 -18.78 -7.39 -17.34
CA ARG A 518 -20.02 -6.60 -17.57
C ARG A 518 -20.00 -5.86 -18.91
N GLN A 519 -18.86 -5.39 -19.35
CA GLN A 519 -18.75 -4.44 -20.47
C GLN A 519 -17.75 -4.88 -21.55
N GLY A 520 -17.04 -6.00 -21.36
CA GLY A 520 -16.07 -6.50 -22.33
C GLY A 520 -14.80 -5.67 -22.46
N GLY A 521 -14.48 -4.82 -21.47
CA GLY A 521 -13.29 -3.99 -21.49
C GLY A 521 -12.04 -4.73 -20.99
N VAL A 522 -10.87 -4.27 -21.44
CA VAL A 522 -9.55 -4.80 -21.05
C VAL A 522 -8.68 -3.69 -20.51
N ALA A 523 -8.22 -3.87 -19.29
CA ALA A 523 -7.43 -2.87 -18.59
C ALA A 523 -5.92 -3.10 -18.74
N ARG A 524 -5.19 -1.99 -18.85
CA ARG A 524 -3.77 -1.89 -18.56
C ARG A 524 -3.60 -0.95 -17.38
N VAL A 525 -2.88 -1.41 -16.36
CA VAL A 525 -2.65 -0.69 -15.10
C VAL A 525 -1.17 -0.34 -14.98
N ASP A 526 -0.86 0.94 -14.81
CA ASP A 526 0.46 1.46 -14.43
C ASP A 526 0.37 2.00 -13.00
N PHE A 527 0.75 1.18 -12.03
CA PHE A 527 0.66 1.49 -10.61
C PHE A 527 1.97 2.11 -10.10
N SER A 528 1.84 3.17 -9.30
CA SER A 528 2.95 3.90 -8.69
C SER A 528 2.90 3.81 -7.17
N MET A 529 3.90 3.17 -6.55
CA MET A 529 3.94 2.98 -5.10
C MET A 529 4.11 4.31 -4.35
N ILE A 530 4.88 5.27 -4.89
CA ILE A 530 5.03 6.59 -4.27
C ILE A 530 3.69 7.35 -4.23
N GLU A 531 2.91 7.27 -5.29
CA GLU A 531 1.59 7.88 -5.36
C GLU A 531 0.64 7.25 -4.33
N ALA A 532 0.72 5.92 -4.14
CA ALA A 532 -0.06 5.22 -3.11
C ALA A 532 0.31 5.68 -1.69
N MET A 533 1.60 5.92 -1.40
CA MET A 533 2.02 6.46 -0.11
C MET A 533 1.48 7.88 0.10
N LEU A 534 1.64 8.75 -0.90
CA LEU A 534 1.17 10.14 -0.84
C LEU A 534 -0.36 10.22 -0.76
N TRP A 535 -1.08 9.25 -1.35
CA TRP A 535 -2.52 9.17 -1.24
C TRP A 535 -2.96 8.98 0.23
N THR A 536 -2.26 8.18 1.02
CA THR A 536 -2.54 8.03 2.47
C THR A 536 -2.08 9.22 3.31
N LEU A 537 -1.26 10.11 2.75
CA LEU A 537 -0.81 11.36 3.36
C LEU A 537 -1.68 12.56 2.94
N ALA A 538 -2.90 12.34 2.46
CA ALA A 538 -3.79 13.41 1.99
C ALA A 538 -4.01 14.49 3.05
N GLU A 539 -4.23 14.11 4.33
CA GLU A 539 -4.45 15.08 5.41
C GLU A 539 -3.25 16.01 5.60
N PRO A 540 -2.03 15.54 5.90
CA PRO A 540 -0.88 16.42 6.08
C PRO A 540 -0.48 17.17 4.79
N LEU A 541 -0.75 16.63 3.59
CA LEU A 541 -0.56 17.35 2.32
C LEU A 541 -1.50 18.56 2.18
N LEU A 542 -2.76 18.41 2.60
CA LEU A 542 -3.73 19.50 2.62
C LEU A 542 -3.38 20.55 3.68
N GLU A 543 -2.89 20.13 4.85
CA GLU A 543 -2.44 21.02 5.93
C GLU A 543 -1.22 21.85 5.51
N THR A 544 -0.23 21.24 4.83
CA THR A 544 0.95 21.92 4.29
C THR A 544 0.58 23.16 3.47
N GLN A 545 -0.48 23.10 2.69
CA GLN A 545 -0.92 24.18 1.82
C GLN A 545 -1.73 25.27 2.54
N ARG A 546 -2.03 25.09 3.82
CA ARG A 546 -2.75 26.04 4.66
C ARG A 546 -1.82 26.90 5.54
N GLY A 547 -0.52 26.79 5.35
CA GLY A 547 0.49 27.61 6.03
C GLY A 547 1.07 27.02 7.30
N ALA A 548 0.74 25.77 7.64
CA ALA A 548 1.35 25.01 8.74
C ALA A 548 2.01 23.75 8.18
N ALA A 549 3.31 23.78 7.91
CA ALA A 549 4.03 22.58 7.54
C ALA A 549 3.91 21.55 8.69
N PRO A 550 3.43 20.32 8.41
CA PRO A 550 3.32 19.30 9.44
C PRO A 550 4.70 18.99 10.02
N VAL A 551 4.74 18.89 11.34
CA VAL A 551 5.95 18.51 12.08
C VAL A 551 5.72 17.17 12.78
N PRO A 552 6.79 16.42 13.12
CA PRO A 552 6.64 15.20 13.91
C PRO A 552 5.96 15.50 15.25
N GLN A 553 4.85 14.83 15.53
CA GLN A 553 4.07 15.03 16.75
C GLN A 553 4.09 13.80 17.70
N GLY A 554 4.63 12.68 17.23
CA GLY A 554 4.48 11.41 17.93
C GLY A 554 3.00 11.04 18.03
N ASP A 555 2.58 10.60 19.21
CA ASP A 555 1.18 10.22 19.48
C ASP A 555 0.27 11.39 19.89
N ARG A 556 0.74 12.63 19.81
CA ARG A 556 -0.07 13.80 20.20
C ARG A 556 -1.17 14.07 19.17
N SER A 557 -2.28 14.62 19.65
CA SER A 557 -3.40 15.08 18.83
C SER A 557 -4.07 16.24 19.52
N ASP A 558 -4.32 17.32 18.78
CA ASP A 558 -5.07 18.48 19.29
C ASP A 558 -6.60 18.26 19.29
N ARG A 559 -7.04 17.12 18.73
CA ARG A 559 -8.47 16.77 18.65
C ARG A 559 -9.00 16.07 19.90
N HIS A 560 -8.12 15.65 20.82
CA HIS A 560 -8.46 14.88 22.01
C HIS A 560 -7.91 15.56 23.27
N ARG A 561 -8.66 15.50 24.37
CA ARG A 561 -8.21 16.01 25.67
C ARG A 561 -7.03 15.22 26.25
N LEU A 562 -7.06 13.91 26.06
CA LEU A 562 -5.98 12.99 26.39
C LEU A 562 -5.76 12.07 25.20
N HIS A 563 -4.55 12.12 24.64
CA HIS A 563 -4.18 11.30 23.49
C HIS A 563 -2.69 10.98 23.55
N GLY A 564 -2.36 9.70 23.66
CA GLY A 564 -0.96 9.26 23.71
C GLY A 564 -0.79 7.86 24.25
N ALA A 565 0.47 7.42 24.26
CA ALA A 565 0.90 6.16 24.83
C ALA A 565 1.53 6.36 26.22
N PHE A 566 1.22 5.45 27.12
CA PHE A 566 1.70 5.48 28.51
C PHE A 566 2.36 4.15 28.86
N ARG A 567 3.52 4.23 29.49
CA ARG A 567 4.28 3.05 29.88
C ARG A 567 3.58 2.29 30.99
N CYS A 568 3.49 0.97 30.82
CA CYS A 568 2.99 0.03 31.81
C CYS A 568 4.13 -0.69 32.55
N ALA A 569 3.78 -1.50 33.53
CA ALA A 569 4.74 -2.39 34.18
C ALA A 569 5.20 -3.48 33.19
N GLY A 570 6.51 -3.77 33.19
CA GLY A 570 7.13 -4.74 32.30
C GLY A 570 8.14 -4.11 31.35
N ASP A 571 8.72 -4.94 30.48
CA ASP A 571 9.67 -4.51 29.46
C ASP A 571 8.91 -4.20 28.16
N ASP A 572 8.94 -2.93 27.75
CA ASP A 572 8.32 -2.46 26.50
C ASP A 572 6.79 -2.66 26.44
N GLU A 573 6.12 -2.53 27.60
CA GLU A 573 4.66 -2.63 27.70
C GLU A 573 4.02 -1.23 27.73
N TRP A 574 2.99 -1.03 26.91
CA TRP A 574 2.38 0.27 26.68
C TRP A 574 0.85 0.18 26.60
N ILE A 575 0.19 1.22 27.08
CA ILE A 575 -1.25 1.43 26.88
C ILE A 575 -1.47 2.71 26.07
N ALA A 576 -2.34 2.66 25.09
CA ALA A 576 -2.77 3.82 24.32
C ALA A 576 -4.12 4.32 24.83
N LEU A 577 -4.21 5.61 25.08
CA LEU A 577 -5.43 6.28 25.53
C LEU A 577 -5.82 7.40 24.58
N ALA A 578 -7.08 7.43 24.18
CA ALA A 578 -7.69 8.52 23.43
C ALA A 578 -9.03 8.88 24.09
N VAL A 579 -9.13 10.08 24.65
CA VAL A 579 -10.33 10.57 25.33
C VAL A 579 -10.74 11.90 24.66
N GLY A 580 -11.95 11.93 24.17
CA GLY A 580 -12.55 13.09 23.47
C GLY A 580 -13.02 14.20 24.40
#